data_8861c4b7a5ec1d3b10cc03f29b665d03
#
_entry.id   8861c4b7a5ec1d3b10cc03f29b665d03
#
_cell.length_a   1.000
_cell.length_b   1.000
_cell.length_c   1.000
_cell.angle_alpha   90.00
_cell.angle_beta   90.00
_cell.angle_gamma   90.00
#
_symmetry.space_group_name_H-M   'P 1'
#
loop_
_entity.id
_entity.type
_entity.pdbx_description
1 polymer ?
#
loop_
_entity_poly.entity_id
_entity_poly.type
_entity_poly.pdbx_seq_one_letter_code
_entity_poly.pdbx_strand_id
1 'polypeptide(L)'
;MDHMEPDTWDVAFSALVERTRAAVCALHAELPRWGLVVWTAGNVSQRVPGPAADGSADLLVIKPSGVSYDDLTPESMVVCDLDGRLVLGEGAPSSDTAAHAYVYSHMPRVGGVVHTHSTYATAWAARGEEIPCVLTMMGDEFGGPVPVGPFALIGDDSIGRGIVEALSDSRSPAVLMRNHGPFTIGCDARAAVKAAVMVEEVARTVHIARQLGEPVPIDPDLVDSLYARYQNVYGQH
;
A
#
# COMPACT_ATOMS: atom_id res chain seq x y z
N MET A 1 -12.43 -17.90 -17.67
CA MET A 1 -11.29 -18.25 -16.81
C MET A 1 -11.84 -19.17 -15.73
N ASP A 2 -11.26 -20.36 -15.54
CA ASP A 2 -11.67 -21.22 -14.44
C ASP A 2 -11.25 -20.52 -13.14
N HIS A 3 -12.24 -20.12 -12.33
CA HIS A 3 -11.99 -19.53 -11.02
C HIS A 3 -11.37 -20.59 -10.12
N MET A 4 -10.29 -20.23 -9.44
CA MET A 4 -9.66 -21.12 -8.44
C MET A 4 -10.55 -21.23 -7.20
N GLU A 5 -11.43 -22.24 -7.20
CA GLU A 5 -12.27 -22.54 -6.05
C GLU A 5 -11.42 -23.14 -4.90
N PRO A 6 -11.67 -22.76 -3.62
CA PRO A 6 -10.89 -23.25 -2.47
C PRO A 6 -10.77 -24.78 -2.39
N ASP A 7 -11.80 -25.50 -2.80
CA ASP A 7 -11.84 -26.96 -2.82
C ASP A 7 -10.87 -27.60 -3.82
N THR A 8 -10.33 -26.81 -4.76
CA THR A 8 -9.36 -27.28 -5.77
C THR A 8 -7.91 -27.00 -5.38
N TRP A 9 -7.67 -26.29 -4.27
CA TRP A 9 -6.33 -25.94 -3.84
C TRP A 9 -5.57 -27.14 -3.30
N ASP A 10 -4.32 -27.24 -3.66
CA ASP A 10 -3.45 -28.21 -3.01
C ASP A 10 -3.10 -27.77 -1.57
N VAL A 11 -2.54 -28.70 -0.79
CA VAL A 11 -2.20 -28.45 0.62
C VAL A 11 -1.17 -27.33 0.78
N ALA A 12 -0.23 -27.18 -0.15
CA ALA A 12 0.82 -26.17 -0.08
C ALA A 12 0.25 -24.77 -0.34
N PHE A 13 -0.62 -24.64 -1.33
CA PHE A 13 -1.29 -23.37 -1.66
C PHE A 13 -2.28 -22.96 -0.57
N SER A 14 -3.09 -23.87 -0.05
CA SER A 14 -3.97 -23.62 1.09
C SER A 14 -3.18 -23.10 2.30
N ALA A 15 -2.05 -23.75 2.62
CA ALA A 15 -1.18 -23.31 3.70
C ALA A 15 -0.54 -21.92 3.44
N LEU A 16 -0.26 -21.57 2.18
CA LEU A 16 0.24 -20.24 1.81
C LEU A 16 -0.84 -19.18 2.04
N VAL A 17 -2.07 -19.43 1.61
CA VAL A 17 -3.21 -18.53 1.83
C VAL A 17 -3.41 -18.27 3.33
N GLU A 18 -3.44 -19.32 4.16
CA GLU A 18 -3.67 -19.17 5.61
C GLU A 18 -2.51 -18.40 6.29
N ARG A 19 -1.26 -18.67 5.93
CA ARG A 19 -0.13 -17.88 6.42
C ARG A 19 -0.23 -16.41 6.02
N THR A 20 -0.70 -16.14 4.80
CA THR A 20 -0.88 -14.76 4.32
C THR A 20 -2.02 -14.06 5.07
N ARG A 21 -3.13 -14.75 5.34
CA ARG A 21 -4.23 -14.21 6.18
C ARG A 21 -3.73 -13.82 7.57
N ALA A 22 -2.96 -14.70 8.20
CA ALA A 22 -2.36 -14.43 9.52
C ALA A 22 -1.38 -13.22 9.48
N ALA A 23 -0.54 -13.14 8.44
CA ALA A 23 0.40 -12.04 8.29
C ALA A 23 -0.30 -10.71 8.04
N VAL A 24 -1.29 -10.67 7.14
CA VAL A 24 -2.07 -9.46 6.83
C VAL A 24 -2.86 -8.98 8.05
N CYS A 25 -3.48 -9.91 8.80
CA CYS A 25 -4.16 -9.61 10.05
C CYS A 25 -3.20 -8.95 11.08
N ALA A 26 -2.04 -9.54 11.30
CA ALA A 26 -1.03 -8.99 12.21
C ALA A 26 -0.55 -7.60 11.80
N LEU A 27 -0.37 -7.36 10.48
CA LEU A 27 0.06 -6.06 9.95
C LEU A 27 -1.02 -4.98 10.08
N HIS A 28 -2.30 -5.34 10.09
CA HIS A 28 -3.37 -4.37 10.35
C HIS A 28 -3.23 -3.72 11.75
N ALA A 29 -2.73 -4.44 12.75
CA ALA A 29 -2.51 -3.87 14.08
C ALA A 29 -1.45 -2.75 14.10
N GLU A 30 -0.54 -2.71 13.13
CA GLU A 30 0.44 -1.63 13.01
C GLU A 30 -0.21 -0.30 12.61
N LEU A 31 -1.30 -0.30 11.87
CA LEU A 31 -1.92 0.94 11.40
C LEU A 31 -2.44 1.82 12.56
N PRO A 32 -3.28 1.34 13.50
CA PRO A 32 -3.65 2.12 14.67
C PRO A 32 -2.47 2.36 15.62
N ARG A 33 -1.52 1.43 15.77
CA ARG A 33 -0.32 1.61 16.59
C ARG A 33 0.49 2.84 16.19
N TRP A 34 0.60 3.12 14.87
CA TRP A 34 1.32 4.27 14.34
C TRP A 34 0.41 5.48 14.09
N GLY A 35 -0.88 5.41 14.46
CA GLY A 35 -1.83 6.52 14.27
C GLY A 35 -2.17 6.80 12.81
N LEU A 36 -2.09 5.79 11.94
CA LEU A 36 -2.29 5.94 10.50
C LEU A 36 -3.76 5.86 10.09
N VAL A 37 -4.63 5.41 10.97
CA VAL A 37 -6.05 5.15 10.69
C VAL A 37 -6.93 5.58 11.84
N VAL A 38 -8.21 5.84 11.52
CA VAL A 38 -9.27 6.17 12.48
C VAL A 38 -10.44 5.23 12.24
N TRP A 39 -10.99 4.69 13.33
CA TRP A 39 -12.13 3.78 13.28
C TRP A 39 -11.85 2.56 12.39
N THR A 40 -12.65 2.31 11.34
CA THR A 40 -12.49 1.18 10.42
C THR A 40 -11.81 1.54 9.09
N ALA A 41 -11.42 2.81 8.92
CA ALA A 41 -10.81 3.31 7.69
C ALA A 41 -9.42 2.71 7.45
N GLY A 42 -9.04 2.60 6.18
CA GLY A 42 -7.76 2.05 5.78
C GLY A 42 -7.71 0.51 5.78
N ASN A 43 -6.71 -0.02 5.14
CA ASN A 43 -6.53 -1.46 4.98
C ASN A 43 -5.12 -1.82 4.50
N VAL A 44 -4.78 -3.09 4.67
CA VAL A 44 -3.57 -3.75 4.18
C VAL A 44 -4.00 -4.91 3.29
N SER A 45 -3.36 -5.10 2.16
CA SER A 45 -3.49 -6.33 1.40
C SER A 45 -2.14 -6.94 1.04
N GLN A 46 -2.17 -8.22 0.72
CA GLN A 46 -1.02 -8.94 0.18
C GLN A 46 -1.44 -9.86 -0.95
N ARG A 47 -0.66 -9.86 -2.04
CA ARG A 47 -0.75 -10.81 -3.13
C ARG A 47 -0.38 -12.20 -2.64
N VAL A 48 -1.15 -13.19 -3.06
CA VAL A 48 -0.83 -14.60 -2.95
C VAL A 48 -0.54 -15.10 -4.37
N PRO A 49 0.71 -15.40 -4.71
CA PRO A 49 1.04 -15.93 -6.03
C PRO A 49 0.34 -17.25 -6.28
N GLY A 50 -0.44 -17.31 -7.35
CA GLY A 50 -1.11 -18.53 -7.79
C GLY A 50 -0.16 -19.49 -8.51
N PRO A 51 -0.64 -20.69 -8.87
CA PRO A 51 0.17 -21.70 -9.55
C PRO A 51 0.52 -21.33 -10.99
N ALA A 52 -0.19 -20.37 -11.61
CA ALA A 52 0.08 -19.92 -12.97
C ALA A 52 1.23 -18.91 -13.01
N ALA A 53 2.24 -19.20 -13.83
CA ALA A 53 3.45 -18.37 -13.91
C ALA A 53 3.22 -16.95 -14.47
N ASP A 54 2.09 -16.72 -15.16
CA ASP A 54 1.69 -15.41 -15.69
C ASP A 54 0.92 -14.55 -14.68
N GLY A 55 0.71 -15.06 -13.45
CA GLY A 55 -0.05 -14.36 -12.40
C GLY A 55 -1.57 -14.35 -12.62
N SER A 56 -2.10 -15.03 -13.65
CA SER A 56 -3.53 -15.06 -13.93
C SER A 56 -4.37 -15.75 -12.84
N ALA A 57 -3.72 -16.54 -11.98
CA ALA A 57 -4.33 -17.21 -10.84
C ALA A 57 -3.90 -16.61 -9.49
N ASP A 58 -3.28 -15.43 -9.49
CA ASP A 58 -2.94 -14.75 -8.25
C ASP A 58 -4.20 -14.33 -7.50
N LEU A 59 -4.11 -14.40 -6.17
CA LEU A 59 -5.15 -13.93 -5.27
C LEU A 59 -4.62 -12.75 -4.45
N LEU A 60 -5.50 -12.06 -3.76
CA LEU A 60 -5.14 -11.09 -2.74
C LEU A 60 -5.88 -11.38 -1.43
N VAL A 61 -5.19 -11.19 -0.32
CA VAL A 61 -5.79 -11.20 1.02
C VAL A 61 -5.97 -9.77 1.47
N ILE A 62 -7.16 -9.44 1.99
CA ILE A 62 -7.47 -8.09 2.45
C ILE A 62 -8.46 -8.16 3.63
N LYS A 63 -8.58 -7.08 4.38
CA LYS A 63 -9.53 -6.93 5.47
C LYS A 63 -10.98 -6.83 4.95
N PRO A 64 -11.96 -7.42 5.67
CA PRO A 64 -13.38 -7.18 5.39
C PRO A 64 -13.77 -5.71 5.66
N SER A 65 -14.76 -5.22 4.92
CA SER A 65 -15.29 -3.86 5.06
C SER A 65 -15.99 -3.67 6.41
N GLY A 66 -15.77 -2.52 7.05
CA GLY A 66 -16.51 -2.10 8.24
C GLY A 66 -16.18 -2.85 9.54
N VAL A 67 -15.24 -3.79 9.54
CA VAL A 67 -14.81 -4.52 10.76
C VAL A 67 -13.77 -3.69 11.52
N SER A 68 -13.96 -3.57 12.84
CA SER A 68 -13.02 -2.88 13.74
C SER A 68 -11.66 -3.57 13.75
N TYR A 69 -10.59 -2.79 13.94
CA TYR A 69 -9.24 -3.34 14.08
C TYR A 69 -9.09 -4.29 15.26
N ASP A 70 -9.83 -4.05 16.36
CA ASP A 70 -9.81 -4.89 17.56
C ASP A 70 -10.51 -6.25 17.36
N ASP A 71 -11.40 -6.35 16.35
CA ASP A 71 -12.18 -7.55 16.05
C ASP A 71 -11.55 -8.38 14.90
N LEU A 72 -10.43 -7.91 14.32
CA LEU A 72 -9.78 -8.63 13.23
C LEU A 72 -9.09 -9.91 13.73
N THR A 73 -9.36 -11.01 13.05
CA THR A 73 -8.67 -12.28 13.24
C THR A 73 -8.14 -12.78 11.88
N PRO A 74 -7.19 -13.72 11.85
CA PRO A 74 -6.77 -14.33 10.58
C PRO A 74 -7.93 -14.88 9.76
N GLU A 75 -8.92 -15.49 10.41
CA GLU A 75 -10.10 -16.08 9.79
C GLU A 75 -11.07 -15.04 9.24
N SER A 76 -11.05 -13.80 9.77
CA SER A 76 -11.85 -12.70 9.25
C SER A 76 -11.27 -12.09 7.96
N MET A 77 -9.96 -12.28 7.68
CA MET A 77 -9.38 -11.79 6.43
C MET A 77 -10.00 -12.50 5.24
N VAL A 78 -10.45 -11.74 4.25
CA VAL A 78 -11.06 -12.26 3.03
C VAL A 78 -9.99 -12.45 1.93
N VAL A 79 -10.22 -13.42 1.06
CA VAL A 79 -9.39 -13.69 -0.12
C VAL A 79 -10.20 -13.39 -1.36
N CYS A 80 -9.65 -12.60 -2.26
CA CYS A 80 -10.28 -12.23 -3.52
C CYS A 80 -9.38 -12.62 -4.70
N ASP A 81 -9.99 -12.81 -5.87
CA ASP A 81 -9.26 -12.84 -7.14
C ASP A 81 -8.84 -11.41 -7.56
N LEU A 82 -8.05 -11.28 -8.61
CA LEU A 82 -7.62 -9.97 -9.11
C LEU A 82 -8.69 -9.23 -9.92
N ASP A 83 -9.89 -9.81 -10.10
CA ASP A 83 -11.10 -9.11 -10.53
C ASP A 83 -11.87 -8.51 -9.32
N GLY A 84 -11.38 -8.73 -8.09
CA GLY A 84 -11.99 -8.25 -6.85
C GLY A 84 -13.14 -9.11 -6.33
N ARG A 85 -13.37 -10.31 -6.88
CA ARG A 85 -14.42 -11.24 -6.44
C ARG A 85 -13.94 -12.00 -5.21
N LEU A 86 -14.86 -12.18 -4.25
CA LEU A 86 -14.63 -12.99 -3.07
C LEU A 86 -14.43 -14.47 -3.46
N VAL A 87 -13.33 -15.06 -3.03
CA VAL A 87 -12.97 -16.48 -3.23
C VAL A 87 -13.07 -17.25 -1.91
N LEU A 88 -12.61 -16.68 -0.80
CA LEU A 88 -12.62 -17.32 0.52
C LEU A 88 -12.87 -16.29 1.61
N GLY A 89 -13.63 -16.68 2.63
CA GLY A 89 -13.97 -15.86 3.80
C GLY A 89 -15.43 -15.43 3.82
N GLU A 90 -15.82 -14.73 4.86
CA GLU A 90 -17.19 -14.23 5.07
C GLU A 90 -17.22 -12.69 5.08
N GLY A 91 -18.30 -12.13 4.56
CA GLY A 91 -18.49 -10.69 4.53
C GLY A 91 -18.02 -10.02 3.23
N ALA A 92 -18.32 -8.72 3.12
CA ALA A 92 -17.91 -7.94 1.97
C ALA A 92 -16.42 -7.57 2.07
N PRO A 93 -15.61 -7.73 1.01
CA PRO A 93 -14.27 -7.22 0.96
C PRO A 93 -14.20 -5.69 1.17
N SER A 94 -13.03 -5.16 1.55
CA SER A 94 -12.81 -3.72 1.63
C SER A 94 -13.24 -3.01 0.35
N SER A 95 -13.78 -1.79 0.48
CA SER A 95 -14.13 -0.92 -0.65
C SER A 95 -12.96 -0.62 -1.59
N ASP A 96 -11.72 -0.77 -1.10
CA ASP A 96 -10.51 -0.54 -1.89
C ASP A 96 -10.01 -1.79 -2.64
N THR A 97 -10.70 -2.92 -2.50
CA THR A 97 -10.27 -4.20 -3.12
C THR A 97 -10.04 -4.07 -4.62
N ALA A 98 -10.93 -3.38 -5.36
CA ALA A 98 -10.76 -3.17 -6.78
C ALA A 98 -9.50 -2.36 -7.12
N ALA A 99 -9.18 -1.34 -6.30
CA ALA A 99 -7.96 -0.54 -6.46
C ALA A 99 -6.69 -1.38 -6.23
N HIS A 100 -6.67 -2.19 -5.16
CA HIS A 100 -5.54 -3.06 -4.85
C HIS A 100 -5.36 -4.15 -5.91
N ALA A 101 -6.45 -4.78 -6.36
CA ALA A 101 -6.44 -5.78 -7.43
C ALA A 101 -5.88 -5.20 -8.74
N TYR A 102 -6.29 -3.97 -9.09
CA TYR A 102 -5.76 -3.28 -10.27
C TYR A 102 -4.24 -3.03 -10.17
N VAL A 103 -3.76 -2.57 -9.01
CA VAL A 103 -2.32 -2.40 -8.78
C VAL A 103 -1.58 -3.74 -8.95
N TYR A 104 -2.08 -4.82 -8.37
CA TYR A 104 -1.45 -6.14 -8.54
C TYR A 104 -1.44 -6.61 -9.99
N SER A 105 -2.50 -6.38 -10.74
CA SER A 105 -2.59 -6.80 -12.15
C SER A 105 -1.63 -6.02 -13.07
N HIS A 106 -1.33 -4.75 -12.73
CA HIS A 106 -0.54 -3.85 -13.60
C HIS A 106 0.89 -3.61 -13.08
N MET A 107 1.20 -3.99 -11.83
CA MET A 107 2.52 -3.87 -11.22
C MET A 107 2.99 -5.24 -10.69
N PRO A 108 3.53 -6.12 -11.53
CA PRO A 108 3.85 -7.52 -11.15
C PRO A 108 4.83 -7.67 -9.99
N ARG A 109 5.66 -6.65 -9.73
CA ARG A 109 6.63 -6.65 -8.63
C ARG A 109 6.03 -6.25 -7.29
N VAL A 110 4.79 -5.75 -7.28
CA VAL A 110 4.10 -5.35 -6.05
C VAL A 110 3.45 -6.57 -5.42
N GLY A 111 3.85 -6.87 -4.19
CA GLY A 111 3.28 -7.95 -3.38
C GLY A 111 2.43 -7.45 -2.22
N GLY A 112 2.50 -6.16 -1.87
CA GLY A 112 1.70 -5.54 -0.82
C GLY A 112 1.20 -4.16 -1.19
N VAL A 113 -0.03 -3.83 -0.78
CA VAL A 113 -0.64 -2.50 -0.92
C VAL A 113 -1.27 -2.10 0.41
N VAL A 114 -1.09 -0.84 0.80
CA VAL A 114 -1.70 -0.27 2.01
C VAL A 114 -2.38 1.05 1.65
N HIS A 115 -3.58 1.22 2.17
CA HIS A 115 -4.29 2.50 2.17
C HIS A 115 -4.47 3.00 3.59
N THR A 116 -4.25 4.29 3.81
CA THR A 116 -4.49 4.93 5.10
C THR A 116 -5.13 6.31 4.94
N HIS A 117 -5.66 6.83 6.04
CA HIS A 117 -6.12 8.22 6.16
C HIS A 117 -5.28 8.96 7.19
N SER A 118 -3.98 8.70 7.20
CA SER A 118 -3.04 9.31 8.12
C SER A 118 -3.02 10.83 7.94
N THR A 119 -2.97 11.56 9.05
CA THR A 119 -3.39 12.96 9.12
C THR A 119 -2.59 13.88 8.21
N TYR A 120 -1.27 13.81 8.27
CA TYR A 120 -0.42 14.74 7.51
C TYR A 120 -0.36 14.38 6.03
N ALA A 121 -0.21 13.10 5.69
CA ALA A 121 -0.22 12.68 4.28
C ALA A 121 -1.57 12.96 3.62
N THR A 122 -2.69 12.76 4.33
CA THR A 122 -4.03 13.11 3.84
C THR A 122 -4.21 14.64 3.69
N ALA A 123 -3.63 15.45 4.57
CA ALA A 123 -3.64 16.90 4.42
C ALA A 123 -2.90 17.37 3.15
N TRP A 124 -1.76 16.74 2.81
CA TRP A 124 -1.07 16.97 1.55
C TRP A 124 -1.92 16.52 0.35
N ALA A 125 -2.54 15.34 0.42
CA ALA A 125 -3.46 14.84 -0.60
C ALA A 125 -4.64 15.82 -0.84
N ALA A 126 -5.20 16.39 0.23
CA ALA A 126 -6.29 17.37 0.15
C ALA A 126 -5.85 18.68 -0.51
N ARG A 127 -4.57 19.06 -0.39
CA ARG A 127 -4.00 20.22 -1.12
C ARG A 127 -3.72 19.90 -2.59
N GLY A 128 -3.64 18.64 -2.96
CA GLY A 128 -3.24 18.22 -4.31
C GLY A 128 -1.78 18.58 -4.64
N GLU A 129 -0.91 18.62 -3.62
CA GLU A 129 0.51 18.93 -3.74
C GLU A 129 1.36 17.70 -3.39
N GLU A 130 2.44 17.49 -4.14
CA GLU A 130 3.44 16.48 -3.80
C GLU A 130 4.20 16.85 -2.51
N ILE A 131 4.73 15.86 -1.80
CA ILE A 131 5.66 16.12 -0.70
C ILE A 131 7.07 16.23 -1.30
N PRO A 132 7.69 17.43 -1.27
CA PRO A 132 9.00 17.65 -1.90
C PRO A 132 10.11 16.91 -1.15
N CYS A 133 11.12 16.42 -1.89
CA CYS A 133 12.26 15.71 -1.32
C CYS A 133 13.25 16.70 -0.67
N VAL A 134 13.07 16.93 0.63
CA VAL A 134 13.89 17.86 1.43
C VAL A 134 14.51 17.19 2.66
N LEU A 135 14.35 15.89 2.82
CA LEU A 135 14.88 15.08 3.91
C LEU A 135 15.69 13.91 3.36
N THR A 136 16.84 13.60 3.97
CA THR A 136 17.64 12.42 3.58
C THR A 136 16.84 11.12 3.65
N MET A 137 15.94 11.00 4.64
CA MET A 137 14.98 9.91 4.76
C MET A 137 14.10 9.74 3.51
N MET A 138 13.76 10.85 2.83
CA MET A 138 12.99 10.79 1.58
C MET A 138 13.88 10.31 0.42
N GLY A 139 15.13 10.76 0.36
CA GLY A 139 16.11 10.23 -0.60
C GLY A 139 16.29 8.73 -0.42
N ASP A 140 16.49 8.28 0.80
CA ASP A 140 16.68 6.86 1.13
C ASP A 140 15.46 5.99 0.76
N GLU A 141 14.28 6.31 1.27
CA GLU A 141 13.09 5.47 1.18
C GLU A 141 12.29 5.67 -0.11
N PHE A 142 12.17 6.92 -0.57
CA PHE A 142 11.29 7.27 -1.69
C PHE A 142 12.06 7.56 -2.99
N GLY A 143 13.35 7.82 -2.91
CA GLY A 143 14.19 8.15 -4.08
C GLY A 143 13.79 9.44 -4.78
N GLY A 144 13.05 10.32 -4.08
CA GLY A 144 12.53 11.57 -4.62
C GLY A 144 11.31 12.10 -3.85
N PRO A 145 10.52 12.98 -4.48
CA PRO A 145 9.25 13.46 -3.91
C PRO A 145 8.21 12.34 -3.87
N VAL A 146 7.20 12.50 -2.98
CA VAL A 146 6.01 11.65 -3.00
C VAL A 146 4.98 12.26 -3.95
N PRO A 147 4.64 11.58 -5.06
CA PRO A 147 3.78 12.16 -6.09
C PRO A 147 2.31 12.23 -5.68
N VAL A 148 1.55 13.04 -6.42
CA VAL A 148 0.08 13.14 -6.30
C VAL A 148 -0.57 12.47 -7.51
N GLY A 149 -1.46 11.52 -7.25
CA GLY A 149 -2.36 10.94 -8.23
C GLY A 149 -3.64 11.77 -8.43
N PRO A 150 -4.46 11.45 -9.45
CA PRO A 150 -5.71 12.13 -9.72
C PRO A 150 -6.75 11.93 -8.60
N PHE A 151 -7.81 12.76 -8.61
CA PHE A 151 -9.02 12.44 -7.86
C PHE A 151 -9.74 11.26 -8.54
N ALA A 152 -10.15 10.28 -7.75
CA ALA A 152 -10.92 9.14 -8.22
C ALA A 152 -12.00 8.76 -7.20
N LEU A 153 -13.10 8.18 -7.68
CA LEU A 153 -14.18 7.68 -6.83
C LEU A 153 -13.80 6.31 -6.27
N ILE A 154 -14.34 6.01 -5.08
CA ILE A 154 -14.17 4.70 -4.43
C ILE A 154 -15.20 3.73 -5.03
N GLY A 155 -14.82 2.46 -5.16
CA GLY A 155 -15.73 1.37 -5.51
C GLY A 155 -15.51 0.73 -6.88
N ASP A 156 -14.61 1.30 -7.68
CA ASP A 156 -14.13 0.71 -8.93
C ASP A 156 -12.59 0.74 -9.01
N ASP A 157 -12.02 0.46 -10.18
CA ASP A 157 -10.58 0.43 -10.40
C ASP A 157 -9.93 1.81 -10.62
N SER A 158 -10.70 2.90 -10.60
CA SER A 158 -10.21 4.26 -10.91
C SER A 158 -9.08 4.71 -10.01
N ILE A 159 -9.14 4.39 -8.71
CA ILE A 159 -8.05 4.66 -7.75
C ILE A 159 -6.80 3.87 -8.14
N GLY A 160 -6.95 2.58 -8.46
CA GLY A 160 -5.84 1.72 -8.87
C GLY A 160 -5.14 2.23 -10.14
N ARG A 161 -5.90 2.68 -11.14
CA ARG A 161 -5.36 3.33 -12.35
C ARG A 161 -4.54 4.56 -12.00
N GLY A 162 -5.09 5.45 -11.16
CA GLY A 162 -4.38 6.65 -10.72
C GLY A 162 -3.10 6.35 -9.94
N ILE A 163 -3.08 5.29 -9.11
CA ILE A 163 -1.87 4.82 -8.42
C ILE A 163 -0.82 4.37 -9.43
N VAL A 164 -1.19 3.49 -10.36
CA VAL A 164 -0.27 2.95 -11.38
C VAL A 164 0.28 4.07 -12.26
N GLU A 165 -0.56 5.00 -12.71
CA GLU A 165 -0.16 6.16 -13.50
C GLU A 165 0.84 7.05 -12.74
N ALA A 166 0.53 7.42 -11.50
CA ALA A 166 1.38 8.30 -10.71
C ALA A 166 2.73 7.67 -10.32
N LEU A 167 2.79 6.34 -10.21
CA LEU A 167 4.00 5.61 -9.83
C LEU A 167 4.79 5.07 -11.02
N SER A 168 4.31 5.17 -12.25
CA SER A 168 4.95 4.62 -13.46
C SER A 168 6.37 5.14 -13.68
N ASP A 169 6.59 6.42 -13.42
CA ASP A 169 7.87 7.11 -13.58
C ASP A 169 8.49 7.53 -12.23
N SER A 170 8.00 6.96 -11.12
CA SER A 170 8.44 7.30 -9.77
C SER A 170 9.13 6.11 -9.09
N ARG A 171 10.16 6.39 -8.29
CA ARG A 171 10.78 5.41 -7.39
C ARG A 171 10.03 5.31 -6.06
N SER A 172 9.14 6.27 -5.80
CA SER A 172 8.39 6.34 -4.53
C SER A 172 7.51 5.10 -4.35
N PRO A 173 7.57 4.43 -3.21
CA PRO A 173 6.60 3.41 -2.83
C PRO A 173 5.28 4.01 -2.32
N ALA A 174 5.10 5.32 -2.39
CA ALA A 174 3.90 6.02 -1.92
C ALA A 174 3.39 7.01 -2.96
N VAL A 175 2.06 7.18 -3.01
CA VAL A 175 1.35 8.18 -3.79
C VAL A 175 0.23 8.79 -2.95
N LEU A 176 -0.01 10.07 -3.11
CA LEU A 176 -1.14 10.78 -2.50
C LEU A 176 -2.28 10.85 -3.51
N MET A 177 -3.36 10.12 -3.31
CA MET A 177 -4.55 10.27 -4.15
C MET A 177 -5.29 11.56 -3.75
N ARG A 178 -5.45 12.48 -4.72
CA ARG A 178 -6.03 13.82 -4.48
C ARG A 178 -7.36 13.75 -3.74
N ASN A 179 -7.50 14.56 -2.68
CA ASN A 179 -8.68 14.64 -1.83
C ASN A 179 -9.09 13.33 -1.14
N HIS A 180 -8.19 12.34 -1.08
CA HIS A 180 -8.49 11.06 -0.48
C HIS A 180 -7.47 10.70 0.62
N GLY A 181 -6.28 10.29 0.26
CA GLY A 181 -5.23 9.90 1.19
C GLY A 181 -4.09 9.15 0.52
N PRO A 182 -3.09 8.70 1.29
CA PRO A 182 -1.96 7.97 0.75
C PRO A 182 -2.32 6.50 0.46
N PHE A 183 -1.74 6.01 -0.64
CA PHE A 183 -1.59 4.59 -0.94
C PHE A 183 -0.10 4.28 -1.00
N THR A 184 0.28 3.12 -0.46
CA THR A 184 1.67 2.66 -0.49
C THR A 184 1.78 1.24 -1.01
N ILE A 185 2.88 0.96 -1.69
CA ILE A 185 3.19 -0.33 -2.30
C ILE A 185 4.50 -0.89 -1.75
N GLY A 186 4.67 -2.20 -1.86
CA GLY A 186 5.89 -2.88 -1.48
C GLY A 186 6.03 -4.25 -2.14
N CYS A 187 7.20 -4.87 -2.02
CA CYS A 187 7.41 -6.26 -2.47
C CYS A 187 6.58 -7.26 -1.66
N ASP A 188 6.13 -6.86 -0.47
CA ASP A 188 5.17 -7.55 0.39
C ASP A 188 4.38 -6.55 1.22
N ALA A 189 3.39 -7.02 1.98
CA ALA A 189 2.55 -6.17 2.84
C ALA A 189 3.37 -5.46 3.93
N ARG A 190 4.44 -6.09 4.45
CA ARG A 190 5.30 -5.49 5.47
C ARG A 190 6.05 -4.27 4.93
N ALA A 191 6.60 -4.38 3.73
CA ALA A 191 7.26 -3.27 3.05
C ALA A 191 6.28 -2.12 2.77
N ALA A 192 5.05 -2.44 2.33
CA ALA A 192 4.01 -1.44 2.10
C ALA A 192 3.56 -0.74 3.39
N VAL A 193 3.42 -1.46 4.52
CA VAL A 193 3.12 -0.87 5.83
C VAL A 193 4.27 0.03 6.30
N LYS A 194 5.52 -0.39 6.13
CA LYS A 194 6.68 0.45 6.42
C LYS A 194 6.61 1.77 5.63
N ALA A 195 6.34 1.70 4.33
CA ALA A 195 6.19 2.90 3.49
C ALA A 195 5.04 3.80 3.98
N ALA A 196 3.92 3.23 4.47
CA ALA A 196 2.81 3.99 5.04
C ALA A 196 3.20 4.74 6.32
N VAL A 197 3.99 4.14 7.20
CA VAL A 197 4.55 4.81 8.39
C VAL A 197 5.48 5.95 7.96
N MET A 198 6.36 5.68 6.98
CA MET A 198 7.37 6.64 6.54
C MET A 198 6.74 7.84 5.80
N VAL A 199 5.70 7.63 4.98
CA VAL A 199 5.05 8.74 4.28
C VAL A 199 4.35 9.70 5.24
N GLU A 200 3.74 9.20 6.30
CA GLU A 200 3.14 10.06 7.34
C GLU A 200 4.20 10.87 8.08
N GLU A 201 5.33 10.24 8.45
CA GLU A 201 6.41 10.92 9.15
C GLU A 201 7.06 12.02 8.31
N VAL A 202 7.35 11.76 7.02
CA VAL A 202 7.92 12.80 6.15
C VAL A 202 6.91 13.90 5.84
N ALA A 203 5.63 13.55 5.64
CA ALA A 203 4.55 14.51 5.46
C ALA A 203 4.45 15.49 6.64
N ARG A 204 4.50 14.96 7.87
CA ARG A 204 4.49 15.72 9.11
C ARG A 204 5.71 16.65 9.22
N THR A 205 6.89 16.09 9.01
CA THR A 205 8.15 16.84 9.16
C THR A 205 8.26 17.97 8.13
N VAL A 206 7.93 17.70 6.86
CA VAL A 206 7.96 18.72 5.80
C VAL A 206 6.89 19.81 6.05
N HIS A 207 5.70 19.42 6.55
CA HIS A 207 4.67 20.39 6.94
C HIS A 207 5.18 21.35 8.03
N ILE A 208 5.82 20.84 9.08
CA ILE A 208 6.40 21.65 10.15
C ILE A 208 7.53 22.54 9.61
N ALA A 209 8.42 22.00 8.77
CA ALA A 209 9.50 22.76 8.16
C ALA A 209 8.98 23.96 7.36
N ARG A 210 7.90 23.78 6.57
CA ARG A 210 7.27 24.87 5.82
C ARG A 210 6.68 25.97 6.71
N GLN A 211 6.29 25.67 7.94
CA GLN A 211 5.85 26.70 8.88
C GLN A 211 7.00 27.57 9.41
N LEU A 212 8.23 27.05 9.40
CA LEU A 212 9.45 27.75 9.82
C LEU A 212 10.08 28.56 8.66
N GLY A 213 9.71 28.27 7.43
CA GLY A 213 10.22 28.89 6.21
C GLY A 213 10.26 27.93 5.05
N GLU A 214 10.80 28.35 3.90
CA GLU A 214 10.94 27.47 2.74
C GLU A 214 12.03 26.41 2.99
N PRO A 215 11.70 25.10 2.92
CA PRO A 215 12.68 24.07 3.09
C PRO A 215 13.78 24.09 2.01
N VAL A 216 15.01 23.76 2.39
CA VAL A 216 16.13 23.68 1.45
C VAL A 216 16.05 22.34 0.69
N PRO A 217 15.96 22.35 -0.66
CA PRO A 217 15.92 21.12 -1.45
C PRO A 217 17.26 20.37 -1.39
N ILE A 218 17.20 19.05 -1.50
CA ILE A 218 18.39 18.21 -1.67
C ILE A 218 18.71 18.15 -3.17
N ASP A 219 19.98 18.24 -3.50
CA ASP A 219 20.46 18.08 -4.87
C ASP A 219 20.05 16.72 -5.44
N PRO A 220 19.49 16.65 -6.67
CA PRO A 220 19.03 15.39 -7.27
C PRO A 220 20.12 14.29 -7.33
N ASP A 221 21.39 14.63 -7.60
CA ASP A 221 22.48 13.66 -7.63
C ASP A 221 22.74 13.06 -6.24
N LEU A 222 22.54 13.85 -5.19
CA LEU A 222 22.63 13.37 -3.80
C LEU A 222 21.42 12.48 -3.46
N VAL A 223 20.21 12.79 -3.95
CA VAL A 223 19.04 11.92 -3.79
C VAL A 223 19.31 10.56 -4.44
N ASP A 224 19.86 10.52 -5.66
CA ASP A 224 20.23 9.28 -6.35
C ASP A 224 21.24 8.46 -5.53
N SER A 225 22.25 9.12 -4.95
CA SER A 225 23.27 8.49 -4.12
C SER A 225 22.68 7.91 -2.82
N LEU A 226 21.75 8.63 -2.17
CA LEU A 226 21.05 8.19 -0.97
C LEU A 226 20.21 6.94 -1.27
N TYR A 227 19.42 7.00 -2.34
CA TYR A 227 18.57 5.89 -2.76
C TYR A 227 19.40 4.64 -3.08
N ALA A 228 20.42 4.76 -3.91
CA ALA A 228 21.27 3.64 -4.28
C ALA A 228 21.96 3.01 -3.05
N ARG A 229 22.45 3.82 -2.11
CA ARG A 229 23.03 3.34 -0.85
C ARG A 229 22.00 2.56 -0.02
N TYR A 230 20.80 3.10 0.13
CA TYR A 230 19.76 2.50 0.95
C TYR A 230 19.30 1.17 0.39
N GLN A 231 19.10 1.06 -0.93
CA GLN A 231 18.65 -0.17 -1.58
C GLN A 231 19.70 -1.29 -1.57
N ASN A 232 21.00 -0.96 -1.50
CA ASN A 232 22.06 -1.95 -1.70
C ASN A 232 22.93 -2.21 -0.47
N VAL A 233 23.03 -1.28 0.49
CA VAL A 233 24.01 -1.34 1.58
C VAL A 233 23.38 -1.21 2.97
N TYR A 234 22.18 -0.62 3.07
CA TYR A 234 21.56 -0.33 4.35
C TYR A 234 20.68 -1.47 4.84
N GLY A 235 20.85 -1.81 6.14
CA GLY A 235 20.06 -2.84 6.82
C GLY A 235 20.85 -4.14 7.03
N GLN A 236 20.22 -5.04 7.81
CA GLN A 236 20.71 -6.41 7.96
C GLN A 236 20.13 -7.25 6.82
N HIS A 237 20.98 -7.86 6.02
CA HIS A 237 20.63 -8.79 4.94
C HIS A 237 20.50 -10.20 5.48
#